data_dc1dd68b5234ccac7d2f117c34ed5278
#
_entry.id   dc1dd68b5234ccac7d2f117c34ed5278
#
_cell.length_a   1.000
_cell.length_b   1.000
_cell.length_c   1.000
_cell.angle_alpha   90.00
_cell.angle_beta   90.00
_cell.angle_gamma   90.00
#
_symmetry.space_group_name_H-M   'P 1'
#
loop_
_entity.id
_entity.type
_entity.pdbx_description
1 polymer ?
#
loop_
_entity_poly.entity_id
_entity_poly.type
_entity_poly.pdbx_seq_one_letter_code
_entity_poly.pdbx_strand_id
1 'polypeptide(L)'
;MSEVRDGGAANLPTRQPKMTTHTIRKVVYSAFGGPSNVSVVTAQIAPPAKYEVQCDVIYSGFSGADIQMRIGTYPLQKSAPLTPGYCFVGRVSANGPKSSKFYPGQLVGALSMYDAEAQKINIAEKYLISIPEHVDMRQALGVILDWNTAYGLVHRATDLVKKGQRVFIHSISGAVGYATMTLCLLEGAEVYGTASERNHASLRELGVTPFTYTDKNWKAEMKQRGGAHVVYDPIGFEHYNDSWDILIRNEPSRLVGFGGNMNILQGEDAKPRSQFPSQVKLLAKNGCLVTKRSTSFYYIDRDRSTYMEDLHAVMSMLDQGKFEVPIKKTWDLENIREPHETWGKIPGVGSCFVRVDPNAAL
;
A
#
# COMPACT_ATOMS: atom_id res chain seq x y z
N MET A 1 -60.09 -20.75 44.85
CA MET A 1 -59.75 -19.35 44.56
C MET A 1 -58.25 -19.12 45.01
N SER A 2 -57.30 -19.24 44.12
CA SER A 2 -55.88 -18.99 44.38
C SER A 2 -55.40 -18.03 43.30
N GLU A 3 -55.13 -16.81 43.74
CA GLU A 3 -54.60 -15.77 42.89
C GLU A 3 -53.12 -16.09 42.50
N VAL A 4 -52.90 -16.17 41.20
CA VAL A 4 -51.53 -16.23 40.61
C VAL A 4 -51.03 -14.78 40.53
N ARG A 5 -49.97 -14.44 41.30
CA ARG A 5 -49.27 -13.17 41.17
C ARG A 5 -48.29 -13.24 39.98
N ASP A 6 -48.58 -12.42 39.02
CA ASP A 6 -47.73 -12.16 37.83
C ASP A 6 -46.46 -11.39 38.25
N GLY A 7 -45.30 -12.01 38.14
CA GLY A 7 -44.01 -11.42 38.43
C GLY A 7 -43.47 -10.64 37.23
N GLY A 8 -43.77 -9.36 37.13
CA GLY A 8 -43.22 -8.48 36.12
C GLY A 8 -41.67 -8.38 36.24
N ALA A 9 -40.98 -8.96 35.29
CA ALA A 9 -39.53 -8.77 35.14
C ALA A 9 -39.22 -7.31 34.73
N ALA A 10 -38.66 -6.54 35.65
CA ALA A 10 -38.23 -5.18 35.40
C ALA A 10 -37.06 -5.22 34.40
N ASN A 11 -37.29 -4.72 33.20
CA ASN A 11 -36.26 -4.43 32.21
C ASN A 11 -35.39 -3.29 32.76
N LEU A 12 -34.25 -3.62 33.34
CA LEU A 12 -33.19 -2.65 33.66
C LEU A 12 -32.64 -2.09 32.34
N PRO A 13 -32.64 -0.77 32.14
CA PRO A 13 -32.02 -0.18 30.95
C PRO A 13 -30.52 -0.46 31.01
N THR A 14 -30.01 -1.25 30.07
CA THR A 14 -28.58 -1.41 29.83
C THR A 14 -28.04 -0.03 29.48
N ARG A 15 -27.38 0.61 30.46
CA ARG A 15 -26.66 1.87 30.28
C ARG A 15 -25.59 1.62 29.27
N GLN A 16 -25.76 2.07 28.02
CA GLN A 16 -24.69 2.11 27.03
C GLN A 16 -23.55 2.94 27.63
N PRO A 17 -22.30 2.45 27.61
CA PRO A 17 -21.18 3.20 28.14
C PRO A 17 -21.13 4.55 27.43
N LYS A 18 -20.98 5.64 28.20
CA LYS A 18 -20.76 6.98 27.67
C LYS A 18 -19.51 6.94 26.80
N MET A 19 -19.67 7.07 25.49
CA MET A 19 -18.54 7.15 24.56
C MET A 19 -17.76 8.44 24.82
N THR A 20 -16.51 8.30 25.22
CA THR A 20 -15.65 9.42 25.62
C THR A 20 -14.71 9.83 24.48
N THR A 21 -14.43 11.12 24.38
CA THR A 21 -13.36 11.65 23.55
C THR A 21 -12.01 11.28 24.17
N HIS A 22 -11.04 10.88 23.35
CA HIS A 22 -9.68 10.53 23.80
C HIS A 22 -8.65 11.54 23.30
N THR A 23 -7.67 11.82 24.15
CA THR A 23 -6.48 12.58 23.75
C THR A 23 -5.48 11.61 23.13
N ILE A 24 -4.98 11.92 21.93
CA ILE A 24 -4.07 11.07 21.14
C ILE A 24 -2.90 11.87 20.59
N ARG A 25 -1.82 11.16 20.27
CA ARG A 25 -0.73 11.66 19.44
C ARG A 25 -1.01 11.26 17.98
N LYS A 26 -0.76 12.17 17.05
CA LYS A 26 -0.92 11.90 15.60
C LYS A 26 -0.01 12.77 14.76
N VAL A 27 0.33 12.28 13.57
CA VAL A 27 1.06 13.03 12.55
C VAL A 27 0.12 14.01 11.86
N VAL A 28 0.64 15.20 11.55
CA VAL A 28 -0.07 16.20 10.74
C VAL A 28 0.88 16.78 9.69
N TYR A 29 0.42 16.81 8.45
CA TYR A 29 0.97 17.68 7.42
C TYR A 29 0.24 19.02 7.51
N SER A 30 0.90 20.04 8.06
CA SER A 30 0.30 21.37 8.27
C SER A 30 0.09 22.13 6.95
N ALA A 31 0.92 21.89 5.97
CA ALA A 31 0.87 22.39 4.60
C ALA A 31 1.55 21.38 3.67
N PHE A 32 1.30 21.50 2.36
CA PHE A 32 2.06 20.71 1.37
C PHE A 32 3.47 21.27 1.18
N GLY A 33 4.45 20.40 0.89
CA GLY A 33 5.84 20.80 0.64
C GLY A 33 6.87 19.92 1.30
N GLY A 34 7.91 20.53 1.90
CA GLY A 34 9.05 19.84 2.50
C GLY A 34 8.74 19.12 3.81
N PRO A 35 9.68 18.30 4.32
CA PRO A 35 9.54 17.54 5.57
C PRO A 35 9.32 18.41 6.81
N SER A 36 9.70 19.71 6.77
CA SER A 36 9.46 20.66 7.85
C SER A 36 7.97 20.85 8.20
N ASN A 37 7.07 20.54 7.24
CA ASN A 37 5.62 20.62 7.44
C ASN A 37 5.04 19.37 8.13
N VAL A 38 5.87 18.38 8.46
CA VAL A 38 5.49 17.14 9.14
C VAL A 38 5.77 17.28 10.64
N SER A 39 4.76 17.06 11.46
CA SER A 39 4.89 17.11 12.91
C SER A 39 3.97 16.13 13.62
N VAL A 40 4.36 15.69 14.81
CA VAL A 40 3.47 14.96 15.72
C VAL A 40 2.81 15.94 16.67
N VAL A 41 1.49 15.90 16.73
CA VAL A 41 0.69 16.80 17.58
C VAL A 41 -0.19 16.02 18.54
N THR A 42 -0.57 16.67 19.64
CA THR A 42 -1.63 16.17 20.52
C THR A 42 -2.98 16.66 19.98
N ALA A 43 -3.94 15.76 19.86
CA ALA A 43 -5.27 16.05 19.34
C ALA A 43 -6.35 15.27 20.11
N GLN A 44 -7.60 15.61 19.88
CA GLN A 44 -8.75 14.86 20.36
C GLN A 44 -9.31 14.01 19.24
N ILE A 45 -9.67 12.75 19.53
CA ILE A 45 -10.46 11.91 18.65
C ILE A 45 -11.85 11.68 19.27
N ALA A 46 -12.87 11.90 18.46
CA ALA A 46 -14.25 11.64 18.86
C ALA A 46 -14.51 10.12 18.97
N PRO A 47 -15.56 9.70 19.70
CA PRO A 47 -16.05 8.33 19.65
C PRO A 47 -16.38 7.90 18.20
N PRO A 48 -16.35 6.58 17.90
CA PRO A 48 -16.68 6.08 16.56
C PRO A 48 -18.13 6.39 16.20
N ALA A 49 -18.36 6.82 14.95
CA ALA A 49 -19.68 7.09 14.40
C ALA A 49 -20.50 5.80 14.23
N LYS A 50 -21.74 5.93 13.77
CA LYS A 50 -22.76 4.86 13.76
C LYS A 50 -22.29 3.51 13.21
N TYR A 51 -21.50 3.49 12.14
CA TYR A 51 -21.01 2.29 11.46
C TYR A 51 -19.47 2.21 11.48
N GLU A 52 -18.84 2.92 12.41
CA GLU A 52 -17.39 2.91 12.57
C GLU A 52 -16.95 2.05 13.73
N VAL A 53 -15.70 1.63 13.65
CA VAL A 53 -14.97 1.00 14.73
C VAL A 53 -13.79 1.90 15.06
N GLN A 54 -13.56 2.15 16.35
CA GLN A 54 -12.34 2.79 16.81
C GLN A 54 -11.29 1.72 17.08
N CYS A 55 -10.09 1.92 16.53
CA CYS A 55 -8.97 1.01 16.73
C CYS A 55 -7.80 1.75 17.37
N ASP A 56 -7.11 1.08 18.30
CA ASP A 56 -5.77 1.43 18.74
C ASP A 56 -4.78 0.97 17.68
N VAL A 57 -4.09 1.90 17.05
CA VAL A 57 -3.12 1.60 15.99
C VAL A 57 -1.82 1.12 16.61
N ILE A 58 -1.32 -0.03 16.17
CA ILE A 58 -0.02 -0.57 16.60
C ILE A 58 1.06 -0.21 15.58
N TYR A 59 0.79 -0.48 14.30
CA TYR A 59 1.67 -0.09 13.20
C TYR A 59 0.87 0.54 12.07
N SER A 60 1.47 1.53 11.42
CA SER A 60 1.02 2.11 10.14
C SER A 60 2.01 1.79 9.03
N GLY A 61 1.53 1.59 7.80
CA GLY A 61 2.40 1.50 6.63
C GLY A 61 2.97 2.86 6.24
N PHE A 62 4.20 2.88 5.71
CA PHE A 62 4.83 4.07 5.17
C PHE A 62 5.36 3.80 3.75
N SER A 63 4.98 4.63 2.79
CA SER A 63 5.26 4.39 1.37
C SER A 63 5.49 5.68 0.58
N GLY A 64 5.73 5.54 -0.72
CA GLY A 64 5.75 6.68 -1.64
C GLY A 64 4.45 7.47 -1.68
N ALA A 65 3.31 6.86 -1.32
CA ALA A 65 2.03 7.55 -1.23
C ALA A 65 2.06 8.65 -0.15
N ASP A 66 2.66 8.38 1.02
CA ASP A 66 2.77 9.34 2.11
C ASP A 66 3.67 10.53 1.71
N ILE A 67 4.75 10.27 0.98
CA ILE A 67 5.60 11.33 0.41
C ILE A 67 4.81 12.15 -0.62
N GLN A 68 4.07 11.50 -1.53
CA GLN A 68 3.25 12.19 -2.52
C GLN A 68 2.14 13.03 -1.87
N MET A 69 1.51 12.52 -0.80
CA MET A 69 0.54 13.27 -0.01
C MET A 69 1.18 14.51 0.63
N ARG A 70 2.38 14.37 1.20
CA ARG A 70 3.11 15.50 1.79
C ARG A 70 3.42 16.60 0.77
N ILE A 71 3.87 16.23 -0.42
CA ILE A 71 4.19 17.21 -1.48
C ILE A 71 2.97 17.71 -2.28
N GLY A 72 1.76 17.19 -1.99
CA GLY A 72 0.52 17.65 -2.64
C GLY A 72 0.29 17.07 -4.03
N THR A 73 0.90 15.94 -4.39
CA THR A 73 0.78 15.31 -5.72
C THR A 73 -0.01 14.00 -5.75
N TYR A 74 -0.45 13.52 -4.59
CA TYR A 74 -1.28 12.32 -4.55
C TYR A 74 -2.64 12.57 -5.21
N PRO A 75 -3.10 11.71 -6.13
CA PRO A 75 -4.35 11.95 -6.84
C PRO A 75 -5.56 12.06 -5.91
N LEU A 76 -6.41 13.06 -6.14
CA LEU A 76 -7.66 13.28 -5.40
C LEU A 76 -7.49 13.39 -3.86
N GLN A 77 -6.31 13.82 -3.41
CA GLN A 77 -6.05 13.92 -1.98
C GLN A 77 -6.82 15.05 -1.28
N LYS A 78 -7.00 14.88 0.04
CA LYS A 78 -7.51 15.94 0.92
C LYS A 78 -6.55 17.14 0.93
N SER A 79 -7.08 18.34 1.17
CA SER A 79 -6.26 19.53 1.46
C SER A 79 -5.57 19.40 2.82
N ALA A 80 -4.43 20.08 2.97
CA ALA A 80 -3.81 20.26 4.29
C ALA A 80 -4.63 21.27 5.14
N PRO A 81 -4.65 21.14 6.49
CA PRO A 81 -3.93 20.13 7.25
C PRO A 81 -4.60 18.74 7.18
N LEU A 82 -3.79 17.68 7.16
CA LEU A 82 -4.26 16.29 7.13
C LEU A 82 -3.36 15.37 7.96
N THR A 83 -3.91 14.25 8.41
CA THR A 83 -3.17 13.14 9.01
C THR A 83 -2.97 12.05 7.97
N PRO A 84 -1.73 11.62 7.68
CA PRO A 84 -1.44 10.55 6.73
C PRO A 84 -1.65 9.16 7.34
N GLY A 85 -1.15 8.16 6.68
CA GLY A 85 -1.21 6.76 7.08
C GLY A 85 -2.21 5.99 6.22
N TYR A 86 -1.69 5.30 5.21
CA TYR A 86 -2.49 4.68 4.17
C TYR A 86 -3.10 3.34 4.60
N CYS A 87 -2.47 2.64 5.52
CA CYS A 87 -2.94 1.38 6.08
C CYS A 87 -2.45 1.20 7.53
N PHE A 88 -3.10 0.33 8.27
CA PHE A 88 -2.72 0.02 9.65
C PHE A 88 -3.04 -1.41 10.05
N VAL A 89 -2.39 -1.83 11.14
CA VAL A 89 -2.75 -2.97 11.98
C VAL A 89 -2.89 -2.47 13.41
N GLY A 90 -3.92 -2.93 14.12
CA GLY A 90 -4.21 -2.48 15.47
C GLY A 90 -5.28 -3.32 16.13
N ARG A 91 -5.72 -2.91 17.31
CA ARG A 91 -6.79 -3.58 18.06
C ARG A 91 -8.02 -2.72 18.17
N VAL A 92 -9.16 -3.36 18.05
CA VAL A 92 -10.46 -2.69 18.28
C VAL A 92 -10.51 -2.18 19.71
N SER A 93 -10.79 -0.89 19.90
CA SER A 93 -10.99 -0.28 21.22
C SER A 93 -12.45 0.05 21.52
N ALA A 94 -13.24 0.38 20.51
CA ALA A 94 -14.68 0.63 20.68
C ALA A 94 -15.44 0.45 19.36
N ASN A 95 -16.70 0.04 19.48
CA ASN A 95 -17.62 -0.03 18.34
C ASN A 95 -18.60 1.14 18.36
N GLY A 96 -18.89 1.69 17.20
CA GLY A 96 -20.00 2.60 17.00
C GLY A 96 -21.36 1.92 17.22
N PRO A 97 -22.44 2.68 17.42
CA PRO A 97 -23.74 2.15 17.86
C PRO A 97 -24.38 1.08 16.96
N LYS A 98 -23.92 0.92 15.72
CA LYS A 98 -24.41 -0.09 14.76
C LYS A 98 -23.27 -0.95 14.16
N SER A 99 -22.09 -0.92 14.74
CA SER A 99 -20.98 -1.81 14.40
C SER A 99 -20.97 -3.02 15.33
N SER A 100 -20.89 -4.23 14.77
CA SER A 100 -20.99 -5.48 15.52
C SER A 100 -20.15 -6.64 14.98
N LYS A 101 -19.42 -6.42 13.87
CA LYS A 101 -18.62 -7.49 13.25
C LYS A 101 -17.33 -7.81 14.02
N PHE A 102 -16.83 -6.85 14.78
CA PHE A 102 -15.60 -6.96 15.54
C PHE A 102 -15.85 -6.66 17.01
N TYR A 103 -15.01 -7.20 17.90
CA TYR A 103 -15.13 -7.01 19.34
C TYR A 103 -13.89 -6.31 19.91
N PRO A 104 -14.02 -5.54 21.03
CA PRO A 104 -12.89 -4.89 21.68
C PRO A 104 -11.78 -5.87 22.00
N GLY A 105 -10.53 -5.48 21.71
CA GLY A 105 -9.31 -6.30 21.83
C GLY A 105 -8.96 -7.12 20.59
N GLN A 106 -9.88 -7.34 19.66
CA GLN A 106 -9.64 -8.11 18.44
C GLN A 106 -8.57 -7.45 17.56
N LEU A 107 -7.62 -8.24 17.06
CA LEU A 107 -6.59 -7.80 16.12
C LEU A 107 -7.20 -7.64 14.72
N VAL A 108 -7.03 -6.44 14.16
CA VAL A 108 -7.62 -6.04 12.87
C VAL A 108 -6.64 -5.22 12.05
N GLY A 109 -6.93 -5.10 10.76
CA GLY A 109 -6.20 -4.19 9.88
C GLY A 109 -7.08 -3.67 8.76
N ALA A 110 -6.66 -2.58 8.13
CA ALA A 110 -7.37 -1.98 7.01
C ALA A 110 -6.49 -1.09 6.13
N LEU A 111 -6.91 -0.94 4.87
CA LEU A 111 -6.50 0.15 4.01
C LEU A 111 -7.32 1.39 4.39
N SER A 112 -6.73 2.30 5.16
CA SER A 112 -7.39 3.49 5.71
C SER A 112 -7.42 4.66 4.74
N MET A 113 -6.39 4.78 3.91
CA MET A 113 -6.04 5.90 3.02
C MET A 113 -5.54 7.14 3.78
N TYR A 114 -6.02 7.41 4.97
CA TYR A 114 -5.65 8.51 5.85
C TYR A 114 -5.80 8.08 7.31
N ASP A 115 -5.30 8.91 8.21
CA ASP A 115 -5.52 8.89 9.64
C ASP A 115 -4.90 7.71 10.40
N ALA A 116 -4.11 6.82 9.76
CA ALA A 116 -3.48 5.69 10.43
C ALA A 116 -2.14 6.02 11.13
N GLU A 117 -1.50 7.14 10.81
CA GLU A 117 -0.37 7.65 11.60
C GLU A 117 -0.86 8.43 12.83
N ALA A 118 -1.65 7.75 13.64
CA ALA A 118 -2.26 8.24 14.87
C ALA A 118 -2.47 7.09 15.85
N GLN A 119 -2.41 7.36 17.17
CA GLN A 119 -2.60 6.33 18.19
C GLN A 119 -3.99 5.66 18.13
N LYS A 120 -5.01 6.37 17.64
CA LYS A 120 -6.33 5.81 17.38
C LYS A 120 -6.87 6.29 16.05
N ILE A 121 -7.67 5.44 15.43
CA ILE A 121 -8.38 5.73 14.19
C ILE A 121 -9.85 5.32 14.29
N ASN A 122 -10.75 6.12 13.73
CA ASN A 122 -12.13 5.72 13.46
C ASN A 122 -12.25 5.30 11.99
N ILE A 123 -12.73 4.11 11.74
CA ILE A 123 -12.86 3.57 10.39
C ILE A 123 -14.18 2.83 10.20
N ALA A 124 -14.78 2.95 9.02
CA ALA A 124 -15.99 2.18 8.72
C ALA A 124 -15.73 0.68 8.82
N GLU A 125 -16.58 -0.03 9.55
CA GLU A 125 -16.47 -1.47 9.86
C GLU A 125 -16.28 -2.33 8.59
N LYS A 126 -16.85 -1.92 7.45
CA LYS A 126 -16.76 -2.64 6.18
C LYS A 126 -15.34 -2.76 5.60
N TYR A 127 -14.39 -1.91 6.03
CA TYR A 127 -13.02 -1.91 5.54
C TYR A 127 -12.07 -2.73 6.40
N LEU A 128 -12.50 -3.15 7.60
CA LEU A 128 -11.68 -3.94 8.49
C LEU A 128 -11.65 -5.42 8.09
N ILE A 129 -10.49 -6.03 8.26
CA ILE A 129 -10.32 -7.49 8.27
C ILE A 129 -9.82 -7.94 9.64
N SER A 130 -10.21 -9.15 10.04
CA SER A 130 -9.58 -9.84 11.18
C SER A 130 -8.19 -10.32 10.78
N ILE A 131 -7.23 -10.16 11.67
CA ILE A 131 -5.89 -10.72 11.52
C ILE A 131 -5.78 -11.85 12.55
N PRO A 132 -5.39 -13.08 12.15
CA PRO A 132 -5.16 -14.17 13.10
C PRO A 132 -4.04 -13.81 14.08
N GLU A 133 -4.21 -14.15 15.37
CA GLU A 133 -3.24 -13.78 16.43
C GLU A 133 -1.84 -14.40 16.24
N HIS A 134 -1.73 -15.49 15.47
CA HIS A 134 -0.45 -16.14 15.17
C HIS A 134 0.32 -15.49 14.00
N VAL A 135 -0.33 -14.60 13.22
CA VAL A 135 0.31 -13.88 12.12
C VAL A 135 1.05 -12.67 12.67
N ASP A 136 2.32 -12.52 12.33
CA ASP A 136 3.07 -11.31 12.69
C ASP A 136 2.40 -10.06 12.13
N MET A 137 2.19 -9.07 12.98
CA MET A 137 1.44 -7.85 12.64
C MET A 137 2.08 -7.05 11.51
N ARG A 138 3.42 -7.05 11.40
CA ARG A 138 4.14 -6.33 10.34
C ARG A 138 4.04 -7.07 9.02
N GLN A 139 4.02 -8.42 9.06
CA GLN A 139 3.74 -9.23 7.88
C GLN A 139 2.33 -8.94 7.34
N ALA A 140 1.32 -8.95 8.22
CA ALA A 140 -0.06 -8.62 7.86
C ALA A 140 -0.18 -7.18 7.33
N LEU A 141 0.50 -6.21 7.93
CA LEU A 141 0.51 -4.82 7.48
C LEU A 141 1.03 -4.67 6.05
N GLY A 142 2.15 -5.33 5.72
CA GLY A 142 2.69 -5.33 4.36
C GLY A 142 1.73 -5.94 3.35
N VAL A 143 0.94 -6.94 3.75
CA VAL A 143 -0.10 -7.53 2.90
C VAL A 143 -1.19 -6.54 2.57
N ILE A 144 -1.65 -5.74 3.52
CA ILE A 144 -2.83 -4.86 3.34
C ILE A 144 -2.64 -3.83 2.22
N LEU A 145 -1.45 -3.27 2.06
CA LEU A 145 -1.17 -2.28 1.01
C LEU A 145 -0.31 -2.86 -0.11
N ASP A 146 0.92 -3.27 0.23
CA ASP A 146 1.95 -3.53 -0.77
C ASP A 146 1.66 -4.81 -1.56
N TRP A 147 1.37 -5.91 -0.86
CA TRP A 147 1.14 -7.20 -1.50
C TRP A 147 -0.25 -7.30 -2.11
N ASN A 148 -1.27 -6.66 -1.54
CA ASN A 148 -2.58 -6.58 -2.17
C ASN A 148 -2.55 -5.72 -3.45
N THR A 149 -1.75 -4.65 -3.47
CA THR A 149 -1.47 -3.90 -4.70
C THR A 149 -0.78 -4.78 -5.74
N ALA A 150 0.24 -5.53 -5.33
CA ALA A 150 0.97 -6.44 -6.22
C ALA A 150 0.07 -7.56 -6.75
N TYR A 151 -0.79 -8.14 -5.91
CA TYR A 151 -1.77 -9.15 -6.32
C TYR A 151 -2.70 -8.60 -7.41
N GLY A 152 -3.22 -7.40 -7.21
CA GLY A 152 -4.04 -6.74 -8.24
C GLY A 152 -3.26 -6.42 -9.52
N LEU A 153 -1.97 -6.06 -9.43
CA LEU A 153 -1.10 -5.87 -10.60
C LEU A 153 -0.96 -7.17 -11.40
N VAL A 154 -0.69 -8.29 -10.74
CA VAL A 154 -0.42 -9.58 -11.37
C VAL A 154 -1.68 -10.24 -11.89
N HIS A 155 -2.79 -10.22 -11.12
CA HIS A 155 -3.97 -11.03 -11.40
C HIS A 155 -5.18 -10.23 -11.93
N ARG A 156 -5.18 -8.89 -11.83
CA ARG A 156 -6.30 -8.04 -12.26
C ARG A 156 -5.93 -7.04 -13.38
N ALA A 157 -4.71 -6.53 -13.37
CA ALA A 157 -4.29 -5.54 -14.37
C ALA A 157 -3.87 -6.18 -15.71
N THR A 158 -3.55 -7.47 -15.72
CA THR A 158 -3.15 -8.22 -16.90
C THR A 158 -3.42 -9.73 -16.72
N ASP A 159 -3.57 -10.44 -17.81
CA ASP A 159 -3.64 -11.90 -17.91
C ASP A 159 -2.37 -12.52 -18.52
N LEU A 160 -1.32 -11.72 -18.66
CA LEU A 160 -0.08 -12.09 -19.36
C LEU A 160 1.03 -12.61 -18.44
N VAL A 161 0.85 -12.63 -17.12
CA VAL A 161 1.83 -13.19 -16.19
C VAL A 161 1.61 -14.68 -16.09
N LYS A 162 2.47 -15.47 -16.77
CA LYS A 162 2.38 -16.93 -16.86
C LYS A 162 3.78 -17.53 -16.98
N LYS A 163 3.88 -18.83 -16.79
CA LYS A 163 5.13 -19.58 -16.92
C LYS A 163 5.86 -19.27 -18.24
N GLY A 164 7.13 -18.90 -18.12
CA GLY A 164 8.02 -18.57 -19.25
C GLY A 164 7.78 -17.20 -19.89
N GLN A 165 6.83 -16.40 -19.39
CA GLN A 165 6.65 -15.02 -19.85
C GLN A 165 7.68 -14.09 -19.18
N ARG A 166 8.24 -13.16 -19.94
CA ARG A 166 9.21 -12.18 -19.43
C ARG A 166 8.48 -10.98 -18.86
N VAL A 167 8.68 -10.73 -17.56
CA VAL A 167 8.10 -9.63 -16.81
C VAL A 167 9.22 -8.66 -16.40
N PHE A 168 9.06 -7.38 -16.66
CA PHE A 168 9.99 -6.35 -16.26
C PHE A 168 9.36 -5.41 -15.22
N ILE A 169 10.05 -5.19 -14.10
CA ILE A 169 9.53 -4.42 -12.97
C ILE A 169 10.50 -3.28 -12.64
N HIS A 170 10.05 -2.04 -12.76
CA HIS A 170 10.83 -0.91 -12.26
C HIS A 170 10.71 -0.80 -10.74
N SER A 171 11.81 -0.35 -10.08
CA SER A 171 11.89 -0.28 -8.62
C SER A 171 11.62 -1.62 -7.93
N ILE A 172 12.16 -2.71 -8.48
CA ILE A 172 11.90 -4.10 -8.05
C ILE A 172 12.28 -4.37 -6.59
N SER A 173 13.16 -3.57 -5.97
CA SER A 173 13.53 -3.66 -4.56
C SER A 173 12.61 -2.87 -3.62
N GLY A 174 11.66 -2.09 -4.14
CA GLY A 174 10.64 -1.41 -3.34
C GLY A 174 9.55 -2.37 -2.88
N ALA A 175 8.71 -1.96 -1.92
CA ALA A 175 7.70 -2.84 -1.31
C ALA A 175 6.76 -3.51 -2.34
N VAL A 176 6.05 -2.71 -3.15
CA VAL A 176 5.15 -3.24 -4.20
C VAL A 176 5.95 -3.95 -5.30
N GLY A 177 7.14 -3.43 -5.68
CA GLY A 177 7.99 -4.05 -6.70
C GLY A 177 8.46 -5.44 -6.29
N TYR A 178 8.89 -5.60 -5.04
CA TYR A 178 9.31 -6.88 -4.48
C TYR A 178 8.16 -7.88 -4.38
N ALA A 179 7.00 -7.43 -3.90
CA ALA A 179 5.80 -8.26 -3.86
C ALA A 179 5.36 -8.71 -5.26
N THR A 180 5.34 -7.78 -6.25
CA THR A 180 5.03 -8.11 -7.64
C THR A 180 6.01 -9.12 -8.23
N MET A 181 7.31 -8.94 -7.97
CA MET A 181 8.37 -9.89 -8.35
C MET A 181 8.09 -11.28 -7.81
N THR A 182 7.84 -11.38 -6.51
CA THR A 182 7.60 -12.68 -5.85
C THR A 182 6.37 -13.38 -6.41
N LEU A 183 5.27 -12.65 -6.59
CA LEU A 183 4.06 -13.21 -7.20
C LEU A 183 4.29 -13.66 -8.65
N CYS A 184 5.03 -12.88 -9.46
CA CYS A 184 5.40 -13.28 -10.82
C CYS A 184 6.26 -14.56 -10.85
N LEU A 185 7.21 -14.69 -9.91
CA LEU A 185 8.01 -15.92 -9.78
C LEU A 185 7.15 -17.13 -9.39
N LEU A 186 6.16 -16.96 -8.51
CA LEU A 186 5.21 -18.02 -8.15
C LEU A 186 4.36 -18.46 -9.34
N GLU A 187 4.05 -17.57 -10.28
CA GLU A 187 3.40 -17.89 -11.56
C GLU A 187 4.37 -18.52 -12.60
N GLY A 188 5.65 -18.66 -12.27
CA GLY A 188 6.67 -19.24 -13.14
C GLY A 188 7.17 -18.30 -14.24
N ALA A 189 6.97 -16.99 -14.11
CA ALA A 189 7.47 -16.00 -15.04
C ALA A 189 8.98 -15.78 -14.88
N GLU A 190 9.64 -15.35 -15.98
CA GLU A 190 11.01 -14.86 -15.97
C GLU A 190 11.02 -13.39 -15.57
N VAL A 191 11.65 -13.06 -14.43
CA VAL A 191 11.56 -11.71 -13.87
C VAL A 191 12.85 -10.93 -14.04
N TYR A 192 12.70 -9.73 -14.54
CA TYR A 192 13.72 -8.72 -14.75
C TYR A 192 13.30 -7.43 -14.07
N GLY A 193 14.25 -6.54 -13.75
CA GLY A 193 13.82 -5.23 -13.23
C GLY A 193 14.96 -4.31 -12.84
N THR A 194 14.60 -3.04 -12.55
CA THR A 194 15.57 -2.04 -12.14
C THR A 194 15.65 -1.89 -10.64
N ALA A 195 16.86 -1.83 -10.11
CA ALA A 195 17.16 -1.58 -8.70
C ALA A 195 18.46 -0.78 -8.54
N SER A 196 18.73 -0.30 -7.33
CA SER A 196 20.07 0.15 -6.96
C SER A 196 21.04 -1.02 -6.95
N GLU A 197 22.26 -0.81 -7.42
CA GLU A 197 23.29 -1.84 -7.54
C GLU A 197 23.55 -2.60 -6.23
N ARG A 198 23.49 -1.91 -5.09
CA ARG A 198 23.61 -2.50 -3.74
C ARG A 198 22.61 -3.63 -3.44
N ASN A 199 21.48 -3.70 -4.16
CA ASN A 199 20.45 -4.72 -3.97
C ASN A 199 20.54 -5.85 -5.02
N HIS A 200 21.49 -5.77 -5.99
CA HIS A 200 21.55 -6.72 -7.09
C HIS A 200 21.89 -8.15 -6.64
N ALA A 201 22.80 -8.29 -5.65
CA ALA A 201 23.19 -9.62 -5.15
C ALA A 201 21.97 -10.38 -4.60
N SER A 202 21.24 -9.78 -3.66
CA SER A 202 20.07 -10.39 -3.05
C SER A 202 18.94 -10.67 -4.05
N LEU A 203 18.77 -9.81 -5.07
CA LEU A 203 17.78 -10.06 -6.13
C LEU A 203 18.18 -11.25 -7.03
N ARG A 204 19.47 -11.41 -7.34
CA ARG A 204 19.93 -12.58 -8.11
C ARG A 204 19.77 -13.90 -7.36
N GLU A 205 19.96 -13.91 -6.05
CA GLU A 205 19.70 -15.09 -5.21
C GLU A 205 18.24 -15.55 -5.27
N LEU A 206 17.31 -14.64 -5.53
CA LEU A 206 15.88 -14.91 -5.75
C LEU A 206 15.56 -15.35 -7.20
N GLY A 207 16.57 -15.51 -8.07
CA GLY A 207 16.37 -15.93 -9.47
C GLY A 207 15.97 -14.78 -10.42
N VAL A 208 16.16 -13.53 -10.03
CA VAL A 208 15.82 -12.33 -10.82
C VAL A 208 17.04 -11.78 -11.52
N THR A 209 16.88 -11.18 -12.70
CA THR A 209 17.93 -10.42 -13.38
C THR A 209 17.76 -8.92 -13.12
N PRO A 210 18.49 -8.33 -12.16
CA PRO A 210 18.41 -6.91 -11.86
C PRO A 210 19.31 -6.09 -12.80
N PHE A 211 18.86 -4.88 -13.13
CA PHE A 211 19.59 -3.86 -13.86
C PHE A 211 19.73 -2.58 -13.04
N THR A 212 20.82 -1.86 -13.24
CA THR A 212 20.98 -0.52 -12.70
C THR A 212 20.00 0.45 -13.38
N TYR A 213 19.32 1.29 -12.61
CA TYR A 213 18.30 2.21 -13.14
C TYR A 213 18.88 3.48 -13.75
N THR A 214 20.17 3.80 -13.48
CA THR A 214 20.80 5.08 -13.81
C THR A 214 21.29 5.19 -15.24
N ASP A 215 21.68 4.09 -15.89
CA ASP A 215 22.35 4.08 -17.20
C ASP A 215 21.45 3.70 -18.38
N LYS A 216 20.25 3.23 -18.14
CA LYS A 216 19.29 2.74 -19.15
C LYS A 216 19.78 1.57 -20.04
N ASN A 217 20.91 0.91 -19.74
CA ASN A 217 21.41 -0.25 -20.49
C ASN A 217 20.37 -1.40 -20.50
N TRP A 218 19.53 -1.46 -19.49
CA TRP A 218 18.41 -2.41 -19.41
C TRP A 218 17.50 -2.39 -20.65
N LYS A 219 17.38 -1.25 -21.37
CA LYS A 219 16.60 -1.17 -22.62
C LYS A 219 17.21 -2.03 -23.71
N ALA A 220 18.52 -1.90 -23.93
CA ALA A 220 19.23 -2.69 -24.93
C ALA A 220 19.23 -4.18 -24.58
N GLU A 221 19.51 -4.50 -23.32
CA GLU A 221 19.49 -5.87 -22.79
C GLU A 221 18.13 -6.55 -22.95
N MET A 222 17.04 -5.87 -22.62
CA MET A 222 15.70 -6.42 -22.78
C MET A 222 15.34 -6.62 -24.25
N LYS A 223 15.75 -5.71 -25.15
CA LYS A 223 15.53 -5.89 -26.60
C LYS A 223 16.29 -7.08 -27.16
N GLN A 224 17.53 -7.31 -26.74
CA GLN A 224 18.31 -8.49 -27.12
C GLN A 224 17.65 -9.81 -26.69
N ARG A 225 16.97 -9.80 -25.53
CA ARG A 225 16.18 -10.93 -25.00
C ARG A 225 14.80 -11.09 -25.69
N GLY A 226 14.48 -10.26 -26.67
CA GLY A 226 13.20 -10.29 -27.40
C GLY A 226 12.09 -9.44 -26.76
N GLY A 227 12.39 -8.62 -25.75
CA GLY A 227 11.44 -7.75 -25.09
C GLY A 227 10.68 -8.39 -23.92
N ALA A 228 9.81 -7.62 -23.26
CA ALA A 228 8.98 -8.05 -22.15
C ALA A 228 7.50 -8.22 -22.58
N HIS A 229 6.84 -9.22 -22.02
CA HIS A 229 5.39 -9.41 -22.18
C HIS A 229 4.61 -8.46 -21.26
N VAL A 230 5.15 -8.20 -20.05
CA VAL A 230 4.57 -7.26 -19.10
C VAL A 230 5.67 -6.34 -18.56
N VAL A 231 5.37 -5.05 -18.48
CA VAL A 231 6.21 -4.05 -17.78
C VAL A 231 5.37 -3.38 -16.71
N TYR A 232 5.84 -3.41 -15.46
CA TYR A 232 5.26 -2.69 -14.34
C TYR A 232 6.08 -1.44 -14.05
N ASP A 233 5.45 -0.25 -14.14
CA ASP A 233 6.13 1.04 -14.04
C ASP A 233 5.49 1.95 -12.98
N PRO A 234 6.09 2.06 -11.76
CA PRO A 234 5.68 2.99 -10.73
C PRO A 234 6.24 4.41 -10.91
N ILE A 235 7.15 4.61 -11.85
CA ILE A 235 7.87 5.89 -12.03
C ILE A 235 6.95 6.91 -12.70
N GLY A 236 6.36 6.51 -13.84
CA GLY A 236 5.42 7.36 -14.57
C GLY A 236 6.06 8.40 -15.48
N PHE A 237 5.25 9.33 -15.96
CA PHE A 237 5.65 10.46 -16.81
C PHE A 237 6.39 10.00 -18.08
N GLU A 238 7.55 10.60 -18.38
CA GLU A 238 8.35 10.28 -19.56
C GLU A 238 8.89 8.86 -19.55
N HIS A 239 9.00 8.25 -18.36
CA HIS A 239 9.50 6.90 -18.16
C HIS A 239 8.61 5.84 -18.83
N TYR A 240 7.31 6.11 -18.96
CA TYR A 240 6.40 5.24 -19.71
C TYR A 240 6.82 5.02 -21.18
N ASN A 241 7.58 5.96 -21.79
CA ASN A 241 8.09 5.75 -23.14
C ASN A 241 9.21 4.71 -23.17
N ASP A 242 10.13 4.77 -22.21
CA ASP A 242 11.21 3.79 -22.08
C ASP A 242 10.64 2.39 -21.80
N SER A 243 9.65 2.30 -20.91
CA SER A 243 8.93 1.06 -20.59
C SER A 243 8.17 0.48 -21.80
N TRP A 244 7.53 1.35 -22.60
CA TRP A 244 6.85 0.96 -23.84
C TRP A 244 7.82 0.41 -24.89
N ASP A 245 9.01 0.97 -24.98
CA ASP A 245 10.04 0.58 -25.97
C ASP A 245 10.54 -0.84 -25.81
N ILE A 246 10.49 -1.41 -24.61
CA ILE A 246 10.94 -2.78 -24.33
C ILE A 246 9.82 -3.83 -24.41
N LEU A 247 8.57 -3.44 -24.63
CA LEU A 247 7.50 -4.39 -24.86
C LEU A 247 7.66 -5.14 -26.18
N ILE A 248 7.31 -6.40 -26.22
CA ILE A 248 7.20 -7.22 -27.44
C ILE A 248 6.16 -6.59 -28.37
N ARG A 249 6.44 -6.56 -29.69
CA ARG A 249 5.55 -5.92 -30.68
C ARG A 249 4.53 -6.87 -31.29
N ASN A 250 4.95 -8.09 -31.56
CA ASN A 250 4.22 -9.04 -32.40
C ASN A 250 3.37 -10.03 -31.59
N GLU A 251 3.50 -10.00 -30.27
CA GLU A 251 2.74 -10.81 -29.32
C GLU A 251 1.98 -9.90 -28.35
N PRO A 252 0.90 -10.40 -27.71
CA PRO A 252 0.22 -9.65 -26.66
C PRO A 252 1.21 -9.23 -25.56
N SER A 253 1.29 -7.94 -25.30
CA SER A 253 2.14 -7.40 -24.25
C SER A 253 1.52 -6.15 -23.64
N ARG A 254 1.85 -5.87 -22.37
CA ARG A 254 1.20 -4.80 -21.63
C ARG A 254 2.16 -4.01 -20.75
N LEU A 255 2.05 -2.69 -20.84
CA LEU A 255 2.62 -1.76 -19.87
C LEU A 255 1.55 -1.40 -18.84
N VAL A 256 1.79 -1.72 -17.59
CA VAL A 256 0.94 -1.37 -16.46
C VAL A 256 1.60 -0.25 -15.67
N GLY A 257 1.07 0.97 -15.78
CA GLY A 257 1.48 2.08 -14.92
C GLY A 257 0.82 1.95 -13.55
N PHE A 258 1.56 2.27 -12.49
CA PHE A 258 1.02 2.41 -11.14
C PHE A 258 1.88 3.39 -10.32
N GLY A 259 1.30 4.10 -9.35
CA GLY A 259 2.04 5.10 -8.58
C GLY A 259 2.26 6.41 -9.35
N GLY A 260 3.49 6.82 -9.58
CA GLY A 260 3.88 8.13 -10.18
C GLY A 260 5.03 8.76 -9.40
N ASN A 261 6.01 7.93 -9.07
CA ASN A 261 7.10 8.29 -8.14
C ASN A 261 8.13 9.27 -8.73
N MET A 262 8.02 9.65 -10.00
CA MET A 262 8.95 10.61 -10.63
C MET A 262 9.05 11.90 -9.80
N ASN A 263 7.91 12.41 -9.29
CA ASN A 263 7.91 13.62 -8.46
C ASN A 263 8.76 13.49 -7.18
N ILE A 264 8.85 12.29 -6.63
CA ILE A 264 9.67 12.02 -5.43
C ILE A 264 11.15 11.85 -5.82
N LEU A 265 11.40 11.18 -6.94
CA LEU A 265 12.77 10.84 -7.38
C LEU A 265 13.55 12.03 -7.92
N GLN A 266 12.87 13.08 -8.38
CA GLN A 266 13.48 14.31 -8.86
C GLN A 266 14.05 15.21 -7.75
N GLY A 267 13.78 14.88 -6.48
CA GLY A 267 14.22 15.65 -5.33
C GLY A 267 13.28 16.80 -4.96
N GLU A 268 13.60 17.47 -3.84
CA GLU A 268 12.71 18.48 -3.23
C GLU A 268 12.64 19.81 -4.00
N ASP A 269 13.67 20.11 -4.79
CA ASP A 269 13.74 21.34 -5.60
C ASP A 269 12.88 21.27 -6.87
N ALA A 270 12.47 20.08 -7.28
CA ALA A 270 11.64 19.90 -8.47
C ALA A 270 10.21 20.34 -8.21
N LYS A 271 9.64 21.14 -9.14
CA LYS A 271 8.21 21.51 -9.05
C LYS A 271 7.35 20.26 -9.21
N PRO A 272 6.46 19.97 -8.26
CA PRO A 272 5.54 18.85 -8.36
C PRO A 272 4.65 18.95 -9.60
N ARG A 273 4.53 17.85 -10.35
CA ARG A 273 3.73 17.78 -11.57
C ARG A 273 2.48 16.93 -11.36
N SER A 274 1.36 17.33 -11.96
CA SER A 274 0.17 16.49 -11.98
C SER A 274 0.43 15.18 -12.75
N GLN A 275 -0.02 14.07 -12.19
CA GLN A 275 0.09 12.75 -12.82
C GLN A 275 -0.96 12.54 -13.93
N PHE A 276 -2.09 13.27 -13.90
CA PHE A 276 -3.21 13.07 -14.80
C PHE A 276 -2.84 13.16 -16.29
N PRO A 277 -2.11 14.18 -16.78
CA PRO A 277 -1.69 14.21 -18.19
C PRO A 277 -0.79 13.03 -18.58
N SER A 278 0.02 12.55 -17.66
CA SER A 278 0.89 11.38 -17.88
C SER A 278 0.07 10.09 -18.04
N GLN A 279 -0.96 9.90 -17.22
CA GLN A 279 -1.88 8.77 -17.32
C GLN A 279 -2.67 8.79 -18.63
N VAL A 280 -3.16 9.96 -19.03
CA VAL A 280 -3.84 10.12 -20.33
C VAL A 280 -2.91 9.75 -21.49
N LYS A 281 -1.65 10.20 -21.48
CA LYS A 281 -0.65 9.84 -22.50
C LYS A 281 -0.32 8.35 -22.49
N LEU A 282 -0.27 7.72 -21.32
CA LEU A 282 -0.11 6.27 -21.20
C LEU A 282 -1.24 5.53 -21.92
N LEU A 283 -2.49 5.86 -21.58
CA LEU A 283 -3.67 5.18 -22.11
C LEU A 283 -3.89 5.48 -23.62
N ALA A 284 -3.48 6.65 -24.10
CA ALA A 284 -3.54 7.00 -25.53
C ALA A 284 -2.68 6.08 -26.41
N LYS A 285 -1.67 5.40 -25.86
CA LYS A 285 -0.86 4.40 -26.61
C LYS A 285 -1.69 3.21 -27.08
N ASN A 286 -2.84 2.92 -26.46
CA ASN A 286 -3.78 1.86 -26.90
C ASN A 286 -4.41 2.14 -28.28
N GLY A 287 -4.35 3.39 -28.78
CA GLY A 287 -4.79 3.74 -30.12
C GLY A 287 -3.86 3.26 -31.26
N CYS A 288 -2.72 2.68 -30.95
CA CYS A 288 -1.77 2.18 -31.94
C CYS A 288 -2.20 0.79 -32.45
N LEU A 289 -2.89 0.75 -33.59
CA LEU A 289 -3.46 -0.49 -34.17
C LEU A 289 -2.44 -1.40 -34.86
N VAL A 290 -1.19 -0.94 -35.05
CA VAL A 290 -0.13 -1.72 -35.73
C VAL A 290 0.70 -2.61 -34.79
N THR A 291 0.32 -2.72 -33.54
CA THR A 291 1.03 -3.57 -32.56
C THR A 291 0.02 -4.30 -31.68
N LYS A 292 0.45 -5.43 -31.09
CA LYS A 292 -0.32 -6.16 -30.06
C LYS A 292 -0.02 -5.65 -28.64
N ARG A 293 0.64 -4.49 -28.52
CA ARG A 293 0.93 -3.81 -27.26
C ARG A 293 -0.31 -3.12 -26.71
N SER A 294 -0.43 -3.13 -25.39
CA SER A 294 -1.49 -2.42 -24.69
C SER A 294 -0.96 -1.72 -23.44
N THR A 295 -1.75 -0.82 -22.88
CA THR A 295 -1.44 -0.15 -21.63
C THR A 295 -2.63 -0.19 -20.69
N SER A 296 -2.36 -0.16 -19.39
CA SER A 296 -3.35 0.07 -18.36
C SER A 296 -2.73 0.89 -17.23
N PHE A 297 -3.58 1.45 -16.37
CA PHE A 297 -3.15 2.07 -15.13
C PHE A 297 -3.88 1.38 -13.98
N TYR A 298 -3.12 0.94 -12.97
CA TYR A 298 -3.65 0.29 -11.79
C TYR A 298 -3.42 1.14 -10.55
N TYR A 299 -4.43 1.23 -9.71
CA TYR A 299 -4.32 1.73 -8.34
C TYR A 299 -5.17 0.86 -7.42
N ILE A 300 -4.72 0.72 -6.19
CA ILE A 300 -5.48 0.01 -5.18
C ILE A 300 -6.68 0.85 -4.75
N ASP A 301 -7.85 0.23 -4.73
CA ASP A 301 -9.11 0.88 -4.35
C ASP A 301 -9.91 -0.06 -3.45
N ARG A 302 -10.07 0.34 -2.19
CA ARG A 302 -10.78 -0.46 -1.17
C ARG A 302 -12.29 -0.58 -1.40
N ASP A 303 -12.86 0.27 -2.25
CA ASP A 303 -14.28 0.20 -2.65
C ASP A 303 -14.50 -0.60 -3.94
N ARG A 304 -13.43 -1.11 -4.57
CA ARG A 304 -13.54 -2.05 -5.70
C ARG A 304 -14.12 -3.37 -5.22
N SER A 305 -15.03 -3.95 -6.00
CA SER A 305 -15.72 -5.21 -5.65
C SER A 305 -14.78 -6.39 -5.38
N THR A 306 -13.60 -6.44 -6.03
CA THR A 306 -12.61 -7.51 -5.85
C THR A 306 -11.64 -7.27 -4.70
N TYR A 307 -11.64 -6.07 -4.08
CA TYR A 307 -10.61 -5.69 -3.11
C TYR A 307 -10.50 -6.65 -1.91
N MET A 308 -11.65 -6.98 -1.30
CA MET A 308 -11.66 -7.87 -0.13
C MET A 308 -11.32 -9.31 -0.50
N GLU A 309 -11.76 -9.77 -1.68
CA GLU A 309 -11.39 -11.10 -2.22
C GLU A 309 -9.87 -11.19 -2.41
N ASP A 310 -9.27 -10.18 -3.07
CA ASP A 310 -7.83 -10.12 -3.34
C ASP A 310 -7.04 -10.06 -2.02
N LEU A 311 -7.49 -9.26 -1.05
CA LEU A 311 -6.85 -9.15 0.27
C LEU A 311 -6.88 -10.47 1.05
N HIS A 312 -8.03 -11.17 1.05
CA HIS A 312 -8.13 -12.47 1.70
C HIS A 312 -7.28 -13.53 0.99
N ALA A 313 -7.23 -13.52 -0.34
CA ALA A 313 -6.39 -14.45 -1.09
C ALA A 313 -4.90 -14.27 -0.74
N VAL A 314 -4.41 -13.04 -0.74
CA VAL A 314 -3.01 -12.74 -0.42
C VAL A 314 -2.69 -12.98 1.06
N MET A 315 -3.61 -12.70 1.98
CA MET A 315 -3.45 -13.02 3.40
C MET A 315 -3.38 -14.54 3.63
N SER A 316 -4.19 -15.32 2.92
CA SER A 316 -4.13 -16.79 2.95
C SER A 316 -2.80 -17.33 2.39
N MET A 317 -2.24 -16.68 1.37
CA MET A 317 -0.91 -17.07 0.86
C MET A 317 0.20 -16.81 1.88
N LEU A 318 0.13 -15.70 2.62
CA LEU A 318 1.03 -15.42 3.74
C LEU A 318 0.90 -16.49 4.84
N ASP A 319 -0.32 -16.78 5.27
CA ASP A 319 -0.62 -17.78 6.30
C ASP A 319 -0.16 -19.20 5.92
N GLN A 320 -0.18 -19.51 4.62
CA GLN A 320 0.37 -20.77 4.07
C GLN A 320 1.90 -20.76 3.91
N GLY A 321 2.59 -19.69 4.29
CA GLY A 321 4.05 -19.57 4.16
C GLY A 321 4.55 -19.51 2.71
N LYS A 322 3.72 -19.11 1.74
CA LYS A 322 4.13 -19.01 0.33
C LYS A 322 5.12 -17.88 0.08
N PHE A 323 5.16 -16.91 0.96
CA PHE A 323 6.11 -15.80 0.97
C PHE A 323 6.24 -15.20 2.35
N GLU A 324 7.26 -14.39 2.55
CA GLU A 324 7.42 -13.47 3.67
C GLU A 324 7.49 -12.04 3.16
N VAL A 325 7.00 -11.09 3.95
CA VAL A 325 7.11 -9.66 3.66
C VAL A 325 8.45 -9.16 4.18
N PRO A 326 9.42 -8.81 3.34
CA PRO A 326 10.67 -8.23 3.81
C PRO A 326 10.41 -6.84 4.38
N ILE A 327 10.92 -6.60 5.59
CA ILE A 327 10.79 -5.33 6.29
C ILE A 327 12.10 -4.56 6.14
N LYS A 328 12.04 -3.48 5.40
CA LYS A 328 13.19 -2.65 5.10
C LYS A 328 13.58 -1.74 6.27
N LYS A 329 12.61 -1.10 6.88
CA LYS A 329 12.80 -0.19 8.03
C LYS A 329 11.48 0.01 8.77
N THR A 330 11.58 0.15 10.08
CA THR A 330 10.49 0.65 10.95
C THR A 330 11.00 1.87 11.70
N TRP A 331 10.18 2.93 11.76
CA TRP A 331 10.43 4.14 12.52
C TRP A 331 9.39 4.31 13.61
N ASP A 332 9.73 5.02 14.66
CA ASP A 332 8.75 5.44 15.66
C ASP A 332 7.91 6.62 15.15
N LEU A 333 6.65 6.68 15.58
CA LEU A 333 5.75 7.80 15.26
C LEU A 333 6.37 9.16 15.60
N GLU A 334 7.05 9.25 16.74
CA GLU A 334 7.68 10.50 17.19
C GLU A 334 8.84 10.95 16.28
N ASN A 335 9.42 10.03 15.51
CA ASN A 335 10.51 10.28 14.58
C ASN A 335 10.04 10.39 13.12
N ILE A 336 8.75 10.62 12.89
CA ILE A 336 8.11 10.56 11.56
C ILE A 336 8.75 11.47 10.50
N ARG A 337 9.47 12.50 10.87
CA ARG A 337 10.18 13.35 9.91
C ARG A 337 11.32 12.61 9.22
N GLU A 338 12.02 11.72 9.92
CA GLU A 338 13.14 10.93 9.36
C GLU A 338 12.76 10.15 8.09
N PRO A 339 11.68 9.34 8.06
CA PRO A 339 11.30 8.65 6.84
C PRO A 339 10.99 9.58 5.66
N HIS A 340 10.45 10.77 5.91
CA HIS A 340 10.21 11.76 4.85
C HIS A 340 11.49 12.33 4.25
N GLU A 341 12.60 12.32 4.98
CA GLU A 341 13.92 12.80 4.53
C GLU A 341 14.78 11.68 3.91
N THR A 342 14.53 10.44 4.33
CA THR A 342 15.45 9.32 4.04
C THR A 342 14.88 8.19 3.20
N TRP A 343 13.57 8.14 2.96
CA TRP A 343 12.87 7.00 2.36
C TRP A 343 13.53 6.40 1.11
N GLY A 344 13.89 7.21 0.13
CA GLY A 344 14.56 6.75 -1.09
C GLY A 344 16.04 6.39 -0.93
N LYS A 345 16.65 6.70 0.23
CA LYS A 345 18.10 6.59 0.47
C LYS A 345 18.47 5.36 1.30
N ILE A 346 17.53 4.77 2.04
CA ILE A 346 17.79 3.61 2.89
C ILE A 346 18.08 2.35 2.08
N PRO A 347 19.06 1.51 2.49
CA PRO A 347 19.36 0.24 1.83
C PRO A 347 18.30 -0.82 2.15
N GLY A 348 18.32 -1.93 1.39
CA GLY A 348 17.46 -3.09 1.59
C GLY A 348 16.27 -3.14 0.65
N VAL A 349 15.44 -4.16 0.82
CA VAL A 349 14.26 -4.47 0.01
C VAL A 349 13.01 -4.51 0.88
N GLY A 350 11.85 -4.29 0.30
CA GLY A 350 10.56 -4.51 0.95
C GLY A 350 9.89 -3.29 1.56
N SER A 351 9.03 -3.54 2.52
CA SER A 351 8.10 -2.60 3.12
C SER A 351 8.72 -1.73 4.21
N CYS A 352 8.15 -0.56 4.40
CA CYS A 352 8.50 0.37 5.47
C CYS A 352 7.29 0.63 6.37
N PHE A 353 7.53 0.75 7.68
CA PHE A 353 6.46 0.91 8.65
C PHE A 353 6.75 2.03 9.66
N VAL A 354 5.69 2.52 10.28
CA VAL A 354 5.72 3.41 11.44
C VAL A 354 5.16 2.63 12.63
N ARG A 355 5.95 2.49 13.69
CA ARG A 355 5.51 1.98 14.97
C ARG A 355 4.77 3.09 15.70
N VAL A 356 3.48 2.91 15.90
CA VAL A 356 2.60 3.89 16.57
C VAL A 356 2.49 3.60 18.05
N ASP A 357 2.38 2.30 18.43
CA ASP A 357 2.45 1.86 19.82
C ASP A 357 3.92 1.67 20.22
N PRO A 358 4.47 2.48 21.16
CA PRO A 358 5.86 2.36 21.58
C PRO A 358 6.18 1.04 22.29
N ASN A 359 5.18 0.31 22.78
CA ASN A 359 5.36 -0.99 23.42
C ASN A 359 5.44 -2.17 22.44
N ALA A 360 5.13 -1.93 21.15
CA ALA A 360 5.25 -2.94 20.11
C ALA A 360 6.73 -3.16 19.72
N ALA A 361 7.07 -4.29 19.09
CA ALA A 361 8.42 -4.58 18.60
C ALA A 361 8.84 -3.61 17.47
N LEU A 362 10.14 -3.29 17.39
CA LEU A 362 10.74 -2.55 16.29
C LEU A 362 10.99 -3.45 15.08
#